data_a8da6ba4f94e2796404e59c7cd1b46c5
#
_entry.id   a8da6ba4f94e2796404e59c7cd1b46c5
#
_cell.length_a   1.000
_cell.length_b   1.000
_cell.length_c   1.000
_cell.angle_alpha   90.00
_cell.angle_beta   90.00
_cell.angle_gamma   90.00
#
_symmetry.space_group_name_H-M   'P 1'
#
loop_
_entity.id
_entity.type
_entity.pdbx_description
1 polymer ?
#
loop_
_entity_poly.entity_id
_entity_poly.type
_entity_poly.pdbx_seq_one_letter_code
_entity_poly.pdbx_strand_id
1 'polypeptide(L)'
;MTTSVLTQKRQRINVLVENKVSFAGEHAELSIYDTYQDAQQVALHSSELLFCGMLTGKKVMHVADCQYHSAFLPHQSFVLAPGQKVLIDFPEASLQQPTTCLAIEISTDKIRNVADALNFKQEISNSDFFHYVPKLVHGQHNSQTQQLLEKMITLFSENEQHRDYLIELSLNELITRLLQQQSRELLLASCKQNNQTTPLGNVLNYIEQHLSEDIQIETLCKIACMSRSKFYQQFKLAFGVTPAQWQQQLRLQQAYRLLQTGERISQVCYQLGFNNPSHFSRVFKQTFGAAPIHIAKAN
;
A
#
# COMPACT_ATOMS: atom_id res chain seq x y z
N MET A 1 -10.97 7.74 -14.63
CA MET A 1 -11.70 7.54 -15.91
C MET A 1 -11.44 6.11 -16.35
N THR A 2 -12.46 5.26 -16.46
CA THR A 2 -12.33 3.92 -17.03
C THR A 2 -12.19 4.05 -18.53
N THR A 3 -11.15 3.46 -19.10
CA THR A 3 -10.92 3.47 -20.56
C THR A 3 -12.09 2.76 -21.28
N SER A 4 -12.40 3.18 -22.50
CA SER A 4 -13.53 2.63 -23.27
C SER A 4 -13.43 1.12 -23.45
N VAL A 5 -12.22 0.60 -23.66
CA VAL A 5 -11.94 -0.84 -23.80
C VAL A 5 -12.25 -1.61 -22.52
N LEU A 6 -11.82 -1.09 -21.38
CA LEU A 6 -12.07 -1.70 -20.09
C LEU A 6 -13.56 -1.72 -19.78
N THR A 7 -14.25 -0.59 -20.01
CA THR A 7 -15.70 -0.49 -19.80
C THR A 7 -16.44 -1.49 -20.67
N GLN A 8 -16.07 -1.64 -21.95
CA GLN A 8 -16.69 -2.59 -22.87
C GLN A 8 -16.46 -4.05 -22.45
N LYS A 9 -15.23 -4.41 -22.00
CA LYS A 9 -14.93 -5.77 -21.51
C LYS A 9 -15.64 -6.08 -20.19
N ARG A 10 -15.78 -5.11 -19.30
CA ARG A 10 -16.50 -5.26 -18.01
C ARG A 10 -18.01 -5.41 -18.15
N GLN A 11 -18.60 -5.02 -19.28
CA GLN A 11 -20.04 -5.22 -19.54
C GLN A 11 -20.44 -6.69 -19.67
N ARG A 12 -19.50 -7.63 -19.86
CA ARG A 12 -19.77 -9.06 -19.93
C ARG A 12 -19.55 -9.70 -18.57
N ILE A 13 -20.62 -9.91 -17.83
CA ILE A 13 -20.60 -10.69 -16.58
C ILE A 13 -20.69 -12.17 -16.98
N ASN A 14 -19.59 -12.90 -16.86
CA ASN A 14 -19.53 -14.32 -17.12
C ASN A 14 -19.80 -15.13 -15.85
N VAL A 15 -19.33 -14.62 -14.70
CA VAL A 15 -19.54 -15.21 -13.36
C VAL A 15 -19.81 -14.08 -12.36
N LEU A 16 -20.57 -14.38 -11.31
CA LEU A 16 -20.95 -13.37 -10.31
C LEU A 16 -19.88 -13.13 -9.25
N VAL A 17 -18.98 -14.08 -9.04
CA VAL A 17 -17.88 -13.98 -8.06
C VAL A 17 -16.57 -14.06 -8.79
N GLU A 18 -15.68 -13.08 -8.54
CA GLU A 18 -14.35 -12.98 -9.15
C GLU A 18 -14.42 -13.01 -10.69
N ASN A 19 -15.31 -12.22 -11.29
CA ASN A 19 -15.40 -12.07 -12.75
C ASN A 19 -14.12 -11.39 -13.26
N LYS A 20 -13.23 -12.20 -13.86
CA LYS A 20 -11.87 -11.80 -14.24
C LYS A 20 -11.84 -11.24 -15.65
N VAL A 21 -11.17 -10.08 -15.82
CA VAL A 21 -10.74 -9.54 -17.11
C VAL A 21 -9.25 -9.33 -17.05
N SER A 22 -8.49 -10.01 -17.94
CA SER A 22 -7.02 -9.99 -17.93
C SER A 22 -6.43 -9.31 -19.16
N PHE A 23 -5.27 -8.72 -18.95
CA PHE A 23 -4.44 -8.09 -19.96
C PHE A 23 -3.01 -8.55 -19.78
N ALA A 24 -2.45 -9.22 -20.80
CA ALA A 24 -1.09 -9.73 -20.75
C ALA A 24 -0.07 -8.62 -21.04
N GLY A 25 1.07 -8.68 -20.36
CA GLY A 25 2.31 -7.97 -20.65
C GLY A 25 3.49 -8.95 -20.61
N GLU A 26 4.69 -8.52 -21.00
CA GLU A 26 5.86 -9.40 -21.15
C GLU A 26 6.29 -10.07 -19.83
N HIS A 27 6.24 -9.33 -18.73
CA HIS A 27 6.69 -9.79 -17.41
C HIS A 27 5.61 -9.74 -16.33
N ALA A 28 4.38 -9.42 -16.72
CA ALA A 28 3.25 -9.30 -15.80
C ALA A 28 1.92 -9.52 -16.51
N GLU A 29 0.95 -10.00 -15.76
CA GLU A 29 -0.47 -10.00 -16.14
C GLU A 29 -1.22 -9.04 -15.20
N LEU A 30 -1.93 -8.06 -15.77
CA LEU A 30 -2.84 -7.22 -15.03
C LEU A 30 -4.25 -7.77 -15.17
N SER A 31 -4.91 -8.02 -14.05
CA SER A 31 -6.29 -8.53 -14.01
C SER A 31 -7.18 -7.62 -13.18
N ILE A 32 -8.42 -7.44 -13.61
CA ILE A 32 -9.46 -6.80 -12.83
C ILE A 32 -10.48 -7.86 -12.47
N TYR A 33 -10.78 -7.94 -11.19
CA TYR A 33 -11.77 -8.86 -10.62
C TYR A 33 -12.95 -8.05 -10.12
N ASP A 34 -14.14 -8.38 -10.62
CA ASP A 34 -15.41 -7.82 -10.16
C ASP A 34 -16.24 -8.93 -9.49
N THR A 35 -16.71 -8.67 -8.28
CA THR A 35 -17.66 -9.57 -7.58
C THR A 35 -18.97 -8.85 -7.36
N TYR A 36 -20.07 -9.49 -7.77
CA TYR A 36 -21.41 -8.91 -7.86
C TYR A 36 -22.40 -9.53 -6.88
N GLN A 37 -21.97 -10.45 -6.02
CA GLN A 37 -22.80 -11.03 -4.96
C GLN A 37 -21.96 -11.33 -3.73
N ASP A 38 -22.63 -11.43 -2.59
CA ASP A 38 -22.01 -11.92 -1.34
C ASP A 38 -21.42 -13.33 -1.58
N ALA A 39 -20.20 -13.54 -1.12
CA ALA A 39 -19.50 -14.80 -1.21
C ALA A 39 -18.51 -14.96 -0.05
N GLN A 40 -18.29 -16.20 0.39
CA GLN A 40 -17.40 -16.50 1.49
C GLN A 40 -16.41 -17.59 1.10
N GLN A 41 -15.22 -17.56 1.74
CA GLN A 41 -14.17 -18.57 1.59
C GLN A 41 -13.70 -18.77 0.15
N VAL A 42 -13.73 -17.71 -0.68
CA VAL A 42 -13.23 -17.75 -2.07
C VAL A 42 -11.71 -17.85 -2.04
N ALA A 43 -11.17 -18.94 -2.60
CA ALA A 43 -9.73 -19.19 -2.58
C ALA A 43 -8.99 -18.35 -3.64
N LEU A 44 -7.93 -17.67 -3.21
CA LEU A 44 -6.99 -16.98 -4.08
C LEU A 44 -5.59 -17.55 -3.87
N HIS A 45 -4.91 -17.85 -4.97
CA HIS A 45 -3.49 -18.23 -4.96
C HIS A 45 -2.86 -17.80 -6.29
N SER A 46 -1.56 -17.55 -6.27
CA SER A 46 -0.77 -17.30 -7.49
C SER A 46 0.56 -18.04 -7.40
N SER A 47 1.10 -18.46 -8.54
CA SER A 47 2.44 -19.04 -8.66
C SER A 47 3.53 -17.98 -8.65
N GLU A 48 3.18 -16.73 -8.92
CA GLU A 48 4.06 -15.57 -8.92
C GLU A 48 3.67 -14.58 -7.80
N LEU A 49 4.46 -13.53 -7.62
CA LEU A 49 4.06 -12.45 -6.73
C LEU A 49 2.78 -11.80 -7.23
N LEU A 50 1.77 -11.73 -6.37
CA LEU A 50 0.52 -11.08 -6.67
C LEU A 50 0.39 -9.77 -5.89
N PHE A 51 0.42 -8.66 -6.60
CA PHE A 51 0.07 -7.35 -6.07
C PHE A 51 -1.41 -7.09 -6.27
N CYS A 52 -2.16 -6.84 -5.21
CA CYS A 52 -3.57 -6.48 -5.26
C CYS A 52 -3.79 -5.04 -4.80
N GLY A 53 -4.57 -4.28 -5.57
CA GLY A 53 -5.02 -2.93 -5.21
C GLY A 53 -6.55 -2.89 -5.16
N MET A 54 -7.13 -2.46 -4.04
CA MET A 54 -8.58 -2.36 -3.90
C MET A 54 -9.08 -1.09 -4.58
N LEU A 55 -10.05 -1.22 -5.48
CA LEU A 55 -10.65 -0.11 -6.21
C LEU A 55 -11.98 0.33 -5.59
N THR A 56 -12.92 -0.62 -5.40
CA THR A 56 -14.23 -0.36 -4.80
C THR A 56 -14.70 -1.53 -3.94
N GLY A 57 -15.60 -1.26 -3.00
CA GLY A 57 -16.18 -2.28 -2.13
C GLY A 57 -15.26 -2.71 -0.99
N LYS A 58 -15.46 -3.92 -0.48
CA LYS A 58 -14.74 -4.48 0.68
C LYS A 58 -14.52 -5.97 0.49
N LYS A 59 -13.31 -6.42 0.77
CA LYS A 59 -12.95 -7.82 0.95
C LYS A 59 -12.55 -8.05 2.40
N VAL A 60 -12.72 -9.26 2.91
CA VAL A 60 -12.10 -9.72 4.15
C VAL A 60 -11.13 -10.83 3.81
N MET A 61 -9.86 -10.61 4.12
CA MET A 61 -8.77 -11.50 3.76
C MET A 61 -8.42 -12.40 4.94
N HIS A 62 -8.32 -13.71 4.70
CA HIS A 62 -7.96 -14.72 5.70
C HIS A 62 -6.75 -15.49 5.22
N VAL A 63 -5.67 -15.47 6.00
CA VAL A 63 -4.44 -16.23 5.71
C VAL A 63 -4.18 -17.17 6.89
N ALA A 64 -4.41 -18.45 6.67
CA ALA A 64 -4.35 -19.48 7.73
C ALA A 64 -2.97 -19.58 8.38
N ASP A 65 -1.92 -19.53 7.59
CA ASP A 65 -0.53 -19.76 8.05
C ASP A 65 -0.01 -18.70 9.03
N CYS A 66 -0.60 -17.51 9.04
CA CYS A 66 -0.18 -16.41 9.92
C CYS A 66 -1.31 -15.85 10.81
N GLN A 67 -2.45 -16.56 10.95
CA GLN A 67 -3.64 -16.12 11.68
C GLN A 67 -4.11 -14.71 11.28
N TYR A 68 -3.90 -14.36 10.01
CA TYR A 68 -4.22 -13.06 9.49
C TYR A 68 -5.71 -12.99 9.13
N HIS A 69 -6.40 -12.00 9.68
CA HIS A 69 -7.78 -11.69 9.37
C HIS A 69 -7.94 -10.17 9.33
N SER A 70 -8.21 -9.60 8.17
CA SER A 70 -8.33 -8.14 8.04
C SER A 70 -9.20 -7.72 6.85
N ALA A 71 -9.90 -6.61 7.03
CA ALA A 71 -10.61 -5.96 5.94
C ALA A 71 -9.61 -5.35 4.95
N PHE A 72 -9.88 -5.53 3.66
CA PHE A 72 -9.14 -4.96 2.54
C PHE A 72 -10.05 -3.95 1.84
N LEU A 73 -9.68 -2.69 1.91
CA LEU A 73 -10.50 -1.54 1.56
C LEU A 73 -9.86 -0.72 0.43
N PRO A 74 -10.63 0.16 -0.25
CA PRO A 74 -10.07 1.09 -1.23
C PRO A 74 -8.86 1.86 -0.70
N HIS A 75 -7.91 2.15 -1.59
CA HIS A 75 -6.61 2.77 -1.29
C HIS A 75 -5.67 1.90 -0.43
N GLN A 76 -5.96 0.61 -0.31
CA GLN A 76 -5.05 -0.36 0.28
C GLN A 76 -4.45 -1.26 -0.79
N SER A 77 -3.25 -1.76 -0.50
CA SER A 77 -2.56 -2.77 -1.28
C SER A 77 -2.34 -4.02 -0.44
N PHE A 78 -2.46 -5.16 -1.09
CA PHE A 78 -2.19 -6.47 -0.52
C PHE A 78 -1.21 -7.20 -1.43
N VAL A 79 -0.08 -7.62 -0.90
CA VAL A 79 0.94 -8.36 -1.64
C VAL A 79 0.99 -9.79 -1.14
N LEU A 80 0.82 -10.72 -2.05
CA LEU A 80 0.83 -12.15 -1.78
C LEU A 80 2.10 -12.77 -2.35
N ALA A 81 2.81 -13.53 -1.53
CA ALA A 81 3.99 -14.27 -1.96
C ALA A 81 3.61 -15.44 -2.87
N PRO A 82 4.53 -15.86 -3.78
CA PRO A 82 4.31 -17.04 -4.62
C PRO A 82 3.92 -18.27 -3.79
N GLY A 83 2.88 -18.97 -4.23
CA GLY A 83 2.38 -20.21 -3.60
C GLY A 83 1.57 -20.03 -2.31
N GLN A 84 1.46 -18.81 -1.79
CA GLN A 84 0.65 -18.53 -0.61
C GLN A 84 -0.84 -18.58 -0.94
N LYS A 85 -1.64 -19.21 -0.05
CA LYS A 85 -3.09 -19.32 -0.20
C LYS A 85 -3.79 -18.32 0.72
N VAL A 86 -4.81 -17.66 0.17
CA VAL A 86 -5.67 -16.72 0.90
C VAL A 86 -7.12 -17.11 0.64
N LEU A 87 -7.96 -17.03 1.66
CA LEU A 87 -9.41 -17.10 1.55
C LEU A 87 -10.00 -15.70 1.65
N ILE A 88 -10.99 -15.41 0.86
CA ILE A 88 -11.58 -14.08 0.72
C ILE A 88 -13.09 -14.16 0.93
N ASP A 89 -13.61 -13.26 1.78
CA ASP A 89 -15.04 -13.01 1.87
C ASP A 89 -15.39 -11.68 1.21
N PHE A 90 -16.58 -11.60 0.62
CA PHE A 90 -17.14 -10.43 -0.04
C PHE A 90 -18.48 -10.05 0.61
N PRO A 91 -18.48 -9.47 1.82
CA PRO A 91 -19.69 -9.34 2.65
C PRO A 91 -20.69 -8.29 2.14
N GLU A 92 -20.29 -7.41 1.22
CA GLU A 92 -21.10 -6.27 0.78
C GLU A 92 -21.24 -6.21 -0.75
N ALA A 93 -20.76 -7.23 -1.47
CA ALA A 93 -20.79 -7.24 -2.93
C ALA A 93 -22.21 -7.43 -3.47
N SER A 94 -22.61 -6.60 -4.44
CA SER A 94 -23.92 -6.68 -5.10
C SER A 94 -23.82 -6.20 -6.55
N LEU A 95 -24.84 -6.44 -7.35
CA LEU A 95 -24.91 -5.93 -8.72
C LEU A 95 -24.90 -4.39 -8.79
N GLN A 96 -25.45 -3.71 -7.79
CA GLN A 96 -25.49 -2.26 -7.71
C GLN A 96 -24.18 -1.66 -7.19
N GLN A 97 -23.50 -2.41 -6.33
CA GLN A 97 -22.23 -2.01 -5.70
C GLN A 97 -21.22 -3.16 -5.76
N PRO A 98 -20.59 -3.37 -6.92
CA PRO A 98 -19.63 -4.45 -7.07
C PRO A 98 -18.36 -4.18 -6.29
N THR A 99 -17.80 -5.25 -5.72
CA THR A 99 -16.44 -5.21 -5.18
C THR A 99 -15.44 -5.41 -6.30
N THR A 100 -14.59 -4.43 -6.53
CA THR A 100 -13.61 -4.42 -7.62
C THR A 100 -12.19 -4.36 -7.08
N CYS A 101 -11.35 -5.26 -7.55
CA CYS A 101 -9.93 -5.35 -7.21
C CYS A 101 -9.09 -5.43 -8.48
N LEU A 102 -7.98 -4.69 -8.48
CA LEU A 102 -6.90 -4.85 -9.44
C LEU A 102 -5.91 -5.87 -8.89
N ALA A 103 -5.47 -6.80 -9.71
CA ALA A 103 -4.40 -7.73 -9.40
C ALA A 103 -3.33 -7.69 -10.49
N ILE A 104 -2.06 -7.65 -10.10
CA ILE A 104 -0.91 -7.70 -11.02
C ILE A 104 -0.05 -8.86 -10.59
N GLU A 105 0.02 -9.89 -11.42
CA GLU A 105 0.98 -10.99 -11.26
C GLU A 105 2.30 -10.57 -11.85
N ILE A 106 3.39 -10.64 -11.07
CA ILE A 106 4.71 -10.16 -11.45
C ILE A 106 5.71 -11.30 -11.32
N SER A 107 6.46 -11.59 -12.38
CA SER A 107 7.46 -12.66 -12.34
C SER A 107 8.56 -12.37 -11.32
N THR A 108 8.96 -13.39 -10.59
CA THR A 108 9.99 -13.29 -9.55
C THR A 108 11.33 -12.82 -10.13
N ASP A 109 11.65 -13.21 -11.36
CA ASP A 109 12.89 -12.78 -12.04
C ASP A 109 12.87 -11.28 -12.33
N LYS A 110 11.72 -10.72 -12.72
CA LYS A 110 11.59 -9.27 -12.91
C LYS A 110 11.85 -8.49 -11.62
N ILE A 111 11.35 -9.00 -10.49
CA ILE A 111 11.57 -8.37 -9.18
C ILE A 111 13.06 -8.40 -8.81
N ARG A 112 13.73 -9.54 -9.02
CA ARG A 112 15.17 -9.66 -8.77
C ARG A 112 15.97 -8.70 -9.63
N ASN A 113 15.69 -8.63 -10.93
CA ASN A 113 16.39 -7.74 -11.86
C ASN A 113 16.27 -6.26 -11.43
N VAL A 114 15.10 -5.84 -10.96
CA VAL A 114 14.90 -4.47 -10.46
C VAL A 114 15.68 -4.24 -9.16
N ALA A 115 15.64 -5.21 -8.22
CA ALA A 115 16.40 -5.12 -6.97
C ALA A 115 17.90 -5.03 -7.23
N ASP A 116 18.45 -5.85 -8.13
CA ASP A 116 19.85 -5.84 -8.53
C ASP A 116 20.25 -4.52 -9.20
N ALA A 117 19.40 -3.98 -10.07
CA ALA A 117 19.63 -2.68 -10.70
C ALA A 117 19.62 -1.52 -9.71
N LEU A 118 18.77 -1.58 -8.69
CA LEU A 118 18.74 -0.58 -7.62
C LEU A 118 20.00 -0.67 -6.73
N ASN A 119 20.42 -1.88 -6.39
CA ASN A 119 21.61 -2.14 -5.59
C ASN A 119 22.89 -1.70 -6.31
N PHE A 120 22.99 -1.94 -7.62
CA PHE A 120 24.14 -1.51 -8.44
C PHE A 120 24.30 0.00 -8.50
N LYS A 121 23.20 0.76 -8.51
CA LYS A 121 23.21 2.24 -8.54
C LYS A 121 23.53 2.86 -7.16
N GLN A 122 23.40 2.12 -6.10
CA GLN A 122 23.78 2.54 -4.75
C GLN A 122 25.22 2.09 -4.48
N GLU A 123 26.22 2.77 -5.05
CA GLU A 123 27.55 2.77 -4.45
C GLU A 123 27.39 3.29 -3.05
N ILE A 124 27.52 2.44 -2.02
CA ILE A 124 27.77 2.87 -0.63
C ILE A 124 26.95 2.11 0.40
N SER A 125 27.69 1.64 1.38
CA SER A 125 27.26 1.21 2.71
C SER A 125 26.58 -0.16 2.80
N ASN A 126 27.31 -1.09 3.38
CA ASN A 126 27.05 -2.52 3.55
C ASN A 126 25.75 -2.92 4.30
N SER A 127 24.77 -2.04 4.47
CA SER A 127 23.55 -2.34 5.23
C SER A 127 22.23 -2.19 4.48
N ASP A 128 22.22 -1.64 3.26
CA ASP A 128 20.97 -1.20 2.61
C ASP A 128 20.71 -1.86 1.24
N PHE A 129 21.07 -3.13 1.07
CA PHE A 129 20.72 -3.86 -0.14
C PHE A 129 19.21 -4.16 -0.17
N PHE A 130 18.58 -3.88 -1.31
CA PHE A 130 17.22 -4.34 -1.58
C PHE A 130 17.23 -5.86 -1.78
N HIS A 131 16.60 -6.57 -0.86
CA HIS A 131 16.36 -8.01 -0.98
C HIS A 131 14.86 -8.26 -1.09
N TYR A 132 14.45 -8.96 -2.12
CA TYR A 132 13.08 -9.47 -2.19
C TYR A 132 12.91 -10.57 -1.14
N VAL A 133 12.02 -10.34 -0.17
CA VAL A 133 11.60 -11.34 0.80
C VAL A 133 10.16 -11.73 0.48
N PRO A 134 9.86 -12.98 0.13
CA PRO A 134 8.50 -13.43 -0.13
C PRO A 134 7.69 -13.39 1.18
N LYS A 135 6.96 -12.32 1.39
CA LYS A 135 6.19 -12.08 2.61
C LYS A 135 4.86 -11.42 2.25
N LEU A 136 3.84 -11.79 3.00
CA LEU A 136 2.56 -11.09 2.94
C LEU A 136 2.74 -9.65 3.44
N VAL A 137 2.28 -8.70 2.65
CA VAL A 137 2.25 -7.27 3.01
C VAL A 137 0.85 -6.73 2.78
N HIS A 138 0.26 -6.15 3.81
CA HIS A 138 -1.01 -5.41 3.71
C HIS A 138 -0.81 -4.00 4.26
N GLY A 139 -1.15 -2.99 3.48
CA GLY A 139 -0.99 -1.62 3.90
C GLY A 139 -1.70 -0.63 3.00
N GLN A 140 -1.71 0.62 3.44
CA GLN A 140 -2.21 1.71 2.62
C GLN A 140 -1.12 2.17 1.65
N HIS A 141 -1.50 2.40 0.41
CA HIS A 141 -0.63 3.02 -0.56
C HIS A 141 -0.90 4.54 -0.65
N ASN A 142 0.13 5.29 -1.00
CA ASN A 142 0.02 6.73 -1.16
C ASN A 142 -0.64 7.11 -2.49
N SER A 143 -0.95 8.41 -2.65
CA SER A 143 -1.57 8.95 -3.87
C SER A 143 -0.75 8.71 -5.13
N GLN A 144 0.57 8.66 -5.04
CA GLN A 144 1.44 8.39 -6.19
C GLN A 144 1.32 6.93 -6.66
N THR A 145 1.24 5.97 -5.72
CA THR A 145 0.98 4.57 -6.07
C THR A 145 -0.42 4.42 -6.68
N GLN A 146 -1.43 5.13 -6.16
CA GLN A 146 -2.77 5.13 -6.73
C GLN A 146 -2.77 5.63 -8.19
N GLN A 147 -2.09 6.75 -8.47
CA GLN A 147 -1.95 7.29 -9.83
C GLN A 147 -1.21 6.32 -10.76
N LEU A 148 -0.18 5.64 -10.24
CA LEU A 148 0.54 4.61 -10.99
C LEU A 148 -0.38 3.45 -11.37
N LEU A 149 -1.20 2.96 -10.45
CA LEU A 149 -2.16 1.88 -10.73
C LEU A 149 -3.19 2.28 -11.76
N GLU A 150 -3.73 3.50 -11.70
CA GLU A 150 -4.65 4.05 -12.70
C GLU A 150 -4.00 4.14 -14.08
N LYS A 151 -2.74 4.61 -14.15
CA LYS A 151 -1.95 4.64 -15.38
C LYS A 151 -1.72 3.22 -15.94
N MET A 152 -1.38 2.26 -15.08
CA MET A 152 -1.17 0.87 -15.49
C MET A 152 -2.44 0.25 -16.07
N ILE A 153 -3.62 0.48 -15.48
CA ILE A 153 -4.90 0.04 -16.03
C ILE A 153 -5.07 0.55 -17.47
N THR A 154 -4.79 1.83 -17.70
CA THR A 154 -4.85 2.44 -19.03
C THR A 154 -3.88 1.77 -20.01
N LEU A 155 -2.60 1.69 -19.65
CA LEU A 155 -1.55 1.09 -20.50
C LEU A 155 -1.84 -0.37 -20.86
N PHE A 156 -2.31 -1.16 -19.91
CA PHE A 156 -2.62 -2.57 -20.16
C PHE A 156 -3.88 -2.77 -21.00
N SER A 157 -4.89 -1.88 -20.87
CA SER A 157 -6.18 -2.00 -21.54
C SER A 157 -6.20 -1.42 -22.97
N GLU A 158 -5.29 -0.52 -23.30
CA GLU A 158 -5.18 0.15 -24.60
C GLU A 158 -4.07 -0.45 -25.46
N ASN A 159 -4.24 -0.42 -26.77
CA ASN A 159 -3.24 -0.94 -27.70
C ASN A 159 -2.50 0.23 -28.37
N GLU A 160 -1.71 0.96 -27.56
CA GLU A 160 -0.93 2.10 -28.03
C GLU A 160 0.46 1.70 -28.57
N GLN A 161 1.02 2.57 -29.39
CA GLN A 161 2.40 2.44 -29.82
C GLN A 161 3.33 2.47 -28.61
N HIS A 162 4.33 1.58 -28.57
CA HIS A 162 5.28 1.43 -27.45
C HIS A 162 4.66 1.00 -26.11
N ARG A 163 3.45 0.39 -26.14
CA ARG A 163 2.73 -0.10 -24.96
C ARG A 163 3.62 -0.94 -24.03
N ASP A 164 4.32 -1.91 -24.56
CA ASP A 164 5.12 -2.84 -23.77
C ASP A 164 6.28 -2.15 -23.03
N TYR A 165 6.92 -1.20 -23.69
CA TYR A 165 7.96 -0.37 -23.05
C TYR A 165 7.40 0.51 -21.92
N LEU A 166 6.22 1.11 -22.10
CA LEU A 166 5.57 1.91 -21.06
C LEU A 166 5.06 1.07 -19.90
N ILE A 167 4.59 -0.16 -20.16
CA ILE A 167 4.26 -1.15 -19.13
C ILE A 167 5.51 -1.50 -18.34
N GLU A 168 6.64 -1.76 -18.98
CA GLU A 168 7.89 -2.09 -18.32
C GLU A 168 8.37 -0.97 -17.39
N LEU A 169 8.34 0.28 -17.82
CA LEU A 169 8.67 1.43 -16.97
C LEU A 169 7.76 1.53 -15.75
N SER A 170 6.46 1.33 -15.95
CA SER A 170 5.48 1.38 -14.85
C SER A 170 5.63 0.22 -13.87
N LEU A 171 5.97 -0.97 -14.35
CA LEU A 171 6.32 -2.13 -13.53
C LEU A 171 7.59 -1.90 -12.72
N ASN A 172 8.63 -1.35 -13.33
CA ASN A 172 9.87 -1.02 -12.62
C ASN A 172 9.60 0.00 -11.48
N GLU A 173 8.72 1.00 -11.72
CA GLU A 173 8.31 1.94 -10.69
C GLU A 173 7.53 1.24 -9.57
N LEU A 174 6.55 0.38 -9.89
CA LEU A 174 5.76 -0.36 -8.90
C LEU A 174 6.66 -1.24 -8.04
N ILE A 175 7.53 -2.05 -8.65
CA ILE A 175 8.46 -2.93 -7.94
C ILE A 175 9.40 -2.11 -7.04
N THR A 176 9.93 -0.99 -7.52
CA THR A 176 10.78 -0.11 -6.71
C THR A 176 10.06 0.37 -5.47
N ARG A 177 8.78 0.80 -5.58
CA ARG A 177 7.96 1.22 -4.44
C ARG A 177 7.70 0.08 -3.46
N LEU A 178 7.43 -1.13 -3.97
CA LEU A 178 7.23 -2.33 -3.13
C LEU A 178 8.50 -2.69 -2.35
N LEU A 179 9.67 -2.71 -3.01
CA LEU A 179 10.94 -2.99 -2.35
C LEU A 179 11.28 -1.94 -1.30
N GLN A 180 11.03 -0.66 -1.57
CA GLN A 180 11.19 0.41 -0.57
C GLN A 180 10.27 0.23 0.63
N GLN A 181 9.00 -0.12 0.40
CA GLN A 181 8.06 -0.39 1.48
C GLN A 181 8.49 -1.63 2.30
N GLN A 182 8.88 -2.71 1.64
CA GLN A 182 9.33 -3.94 2.29
C GLN A 182 10.59 -3.72 3.11
N SER A 183 11.59 -3.00 2.59
CA SER A 183 12.81 -2.65 3.33
C SER A 183 12.48 -1.82 4.58
N ARG A 184 11.55 -0.89 4.46
CA ARG A 184 11.03 -0.11 5.57
C ARG A 184 10.36 -0.98 6.65
N GLU A 185 9.52 -1.94 6.26
CA GLU A 185 8.85 -2.85 7.20
C GLU A 185 9.84 -3.79 7.89
N LEU A 186 10.85 -4.27 7.18
CA LEU A 186 11.94 -5.07 7.75
C LEU A 186 12.76 -4.26 8.77
N LEU A 187 13.08 -3.01 8.48
CA LEU A 187 13.73 -2.11 9.42
C LEU A 187 12.87 -1.89 10.67
N LEU A 188 11.58 -1.65 10.51
CA LEU A 188 10.64 -1.51 11.63
C LEU A 188 10.54 -2.79 12.46
N ALA A 189 10.48 -3.95 11.81
CA ALA A 189 10.42 -5.24 12.49
C ALA A 189 11.71 -5.54 13.26
N SER A 190 12.88 -5.26 12.67
CA SER A 190 14.17 -5.44 13.34
C SER A 190 14.35 -4.52 14.56
N CYS A 191 13.82 -3.29 14.47
CA CYS A 191 13.80 -2.37 15.60
C CYS A 191 12.94 -2.85 16.77
N LYS A 192 11.88 -3.61 16.49
CA LYS A 192 10.99 -4.19 17.52
C LYS A 192 11.53 -5.47 18.17
N GLN A 193 12.34 -6.25 17.44
CA GLN A 193 12.87 -7.54 17.91
C GLN A 193 14.22 -7.45 18.63
N ASN A 194 15.04 -6.46 18.35
CA ASN A 194 16.34 -6.28 18.97
C ASN A 194 16.29 -5.25 20.10
N ASN A 195 16.63 -5.66 21.33
CA ASN A 195 16.91 -4.73 22.43
C ASN A 195 18.12 -3.81 22.17
N GLN A 196 18.81 -3.95 21.04
CA GLN A 196 19.80 -3.01 20.51
C GLN A 196 19.15 -2.23 19.35
N THR A 197 18.40 -1.21 19.70
CA THR A 197 17.73 -0.32 18.76
C THR A 197 18.76 0.46 17.92
N THR A 198 18.58 0.42 16.60
CA THR A 198 19.36 1.33 15.72
C THR A 198 19.00 2.80 16.04
N PRO A 199 19.92 3.75 15.80
CA PRO A 199 19.65 5.17 16.05
C PRO A 199 18.34 5.67 15.40
N LEU A 200 18.05 5.26 14.16
CA LEU A 200 16.81 5.61 13.50
C LEU A 200 15.60 4.84 14.06
N GLY A 201 15.78 3.60 14.52
CA GLY A 201 14.74 2.83 15.19
C GLY A 201 14.26 3.48 16.49
N ASN A 202 15.19 4.04 17.29
CA ASN A 202 14.86 4.82 18.47
C ASN A 202 14.02 6.06 18.13
N VAL A 203 14.35 6.72 17.02
CA VAL A 203 13.56 7.86 16.51
C VAL A 203 12.14 7.45 16.15
N LEU A 204 11.97 6.33 15.45
CA LEU A 204 10.63 5.85 15.08
C LEU A 204 9.80 5.50 16.31
N ASN A 205 10.38 4.78 17.26
CA ASN A 205 9.71 4.46 18.52
C ASN A 205 9.30 5.73 19.28
N TYR A 206 10.17 6.74 19.32
CA TYR A 206 9.86 8.03 19.92
C TYR A 206 8.69 8.73 19.21
N ILE A 207 8.68 8.76 17.88
CA ILE A 207 7.58 9.35 17.09
C ILE A 207 6.27 8.61 17.36
N GLU A 208 6.28 7.28 17.42
CA GLU A 208 5.09 6.46 17.70
C GLU A 208 4.52 6.72 19.11
N GLN A 209 5.39 6.86 20.12
CA GLN A 209 4.99 7.14 21.49
C GLN A 209 4.46 8.58 21.70
N HIS A 210 4.95 9.54 20.89
CA HIS A 210 4.58 10.96 20.97
C HIS A 210 3.78 11.40 19.72
N LEU A 211 2.90 10.52 19.24
CA LEU A 211 2.23 10.70 17.96
C LEU A 211 1.38 11.98 17.90
N SER A 212 0.70 12.32 19.00
CA SER A 212 -0.17 13.51 19.10
C SER A 212 0.59 14.82 19.38
N GLU A 213 1.87 14.74 19.71
CA GLU A 213 2.67 15.90 20.13
C GLU A 213 3.42 16.56 18.95
N ASP A 214 3.75 17.83 19.09
CA ASP A 214 4.65 18.51 18.16
C ASP A 214 6.10 18.13 18.44
N ILE A 215 6.64 17.22 17.65
CA ILE A 215 7.99 16.68 17.84
C ILE A 215 9.04 17.67 17.34
N GLN A 216 9.96 18.04 18.22
CA GLN A 216 11.09 18.91 17.88
C GLN A 216 12.18 18.10 17.17
N ILE A 217 12.66 18.60 16.04
CA ILE A 217 13.71 17.93 15.24
C ILE A 217 15.01 17.76 16.03
N GLU A 218 15.34 18.71 16.88
CA GLU A 218 16.51 18.66 17.78
C GLU A 218 16.48 17.45 18.71
N THR A 219 15.29 17.08 19.19
CA THR A 219 15.08 15.87 20.01
C THR A 219 15.35 14.62 19.20
N LEU A 220 14.83 14.55 17.97
CA LEU A 220 15.07 13.40 17.07
C LEU A 220 16.56 13.27 16.70
N CYS A 221 17.23 14.39 16.46
CA CYS A 221 18.67 14.40 16.18
C CYS A 221 19.49 13.89 17.37
N LYS A 222 19.14 14.26 18.61
CA LYS A 222 19.77 13.76 19.83
C LYS A 222 19.56 12.25 19.98
N ILE A 223 18.34 11.75 19.77
CA ILE A 223 18.02 10.33 19.83
C ILE A 223 18.80 9.55 18.77
N ALA A 224 18.93 10.09 17.56
CA ALA A 224 19.69 9.49 16.48
C ALA A 224 21.21 9.63 16.64
N CYS A 225 21.71 10.44 17.57
CA CYS A 225 23.13 10.83 17.69
C CYS A 225 23.68 11.38 16.37
N MET A 226 22.91 12.21 15.66
CA MET A 226 23.27 12.75 14.33
C MET A 226 23.13 14.27 14.31
N SER A 227 23.97 14.92 13.46
CA SER A 227 23.73 16.32 13.10
C SER A 227 22.43 16.44 12.30
N ARG A 228 21.81 17.62 12.31
CA ARG A 228 20.52 17.87 11.64
C ARG A 228 20.55 17.49 10.14
N SER A 229 21.60 17.90 9.42
CA SER A 229 21.74 17.59 8.00
C SER A 229 21.87 16.08 7.75
N LYS A 230 22.73 15.40 8.52
CA LYS A 230 22.92 13.94 8.43
C LYS A 230 21.63 13.19 8.78
N PHE A 231 20.91 13.63 9.81
CA PHE A 231 19.65 13.03 10.22
C PHE A 231 18.59 13.10 9.12
N TYR A 232 18.35 14.29 8.54
CA TYR A 232 17.38 14.42 7.45
C TYR A 232 17.76 13.58 6.23
N GLN A 233 19.04 13.56 5.86
CA GLN A 233 19.52 12.75 4.75
C GLN A 233 19.30 11.27 5.00
N GLN A 234 19.73 10.75 6.15
CA GLN A 234 19.60 9.34 6.51
C GLN A 234 18.13 8.93 6.69
N PHE A 235 17.33 9.76 7.34
CA PHE A 235 15.92 9.49 7.52
C PHE A 235 15.17 9.44 6.17
N LYS A 236 15.43 10.42 5.28
CA LYS A 236 14.83 10.43 3.95
C LYS A 236 15.32 9.28 3.07
N LEU A 237 16.60 8.90 3.19
CA LEU A 237 17.14 7.74 2.48
C LEU A 237 16.47 6.45 2.95
N ALA A 238 16.36 6.25 4.28
CA ALA A 238 15.78 5.03 4.86
C ALA A 238 14.25 4.93 4.67
N PHE A 239 13.52 6.06 4.75
CA PHE A 239 12.06 6.05 4.81
C PHE A 239 11.38 6.77 3.63
N GLY A 240 12.11 7.37 2.72
CA GLY A 240 11.59 8.07 1.54
C GLY A 240 10.84 9.38 1.83
N VAL A 241 10.64 9.73 3.12
CA VAL A 241 9.88 10.90 3.57
C VAL A 241 10.60 11.62 4.70
N THR A 242 10.19 12.85 5.01
CA THR A 242 10.70 13.57 6.17
C THR A 242 10.09 13.05 7.48
N PRO A 243 10.72 13.27 8.66
CA PRO A 243 10.16 12.88 9.96
C PRO A 243 8.75 13.44 10.21
N ALA A 244 8.50 14.69 9.82
CA ALA A 244 7.19 15.33 9.94
C ALA A 244 6.13 14.67 9.05
N GLN A 245 6.49 14.34 7.79
CA GLN A 245 5.61 13.59 6.90
C GLN A 245 5.33 12.18 7.42
N TRP A 246 6.35 11.55 8.02
CA TRP A 246 6.20 10.25 8.67
C TRP A 246 5.18 10.31 9.81
N GLN A 247 5.35 11.22 10.75
CA GLN A 247 4.40 11.42 11.86
C GLN A 247 2.98 11.68 11.34
N GLN A 248 2.84 12.55 10.34
CA GLN A 248 1.55 12.84 9.72
C GLN A 248 0.90 11.60 9.11
N GLN A 249 1.67 10.76 8.42
CA GLN A 249 1.15 9.49 7.88
C GLN A 249 0.65 8.56 8.97
N LEU A 250 1.40 8.39 10.08
CA LEU A 250 0.98 7.59 11.22
C LEU A 250 -0.28 8.13 11.88
N ARG A 251 -0.39 9.46 12.07
CA ARG A 251 -1.61 10.13 12.57
C ARG A 251 -2.81 9.83 11.69
N LEU A 252 -2.66 9.93 10.38
CA LEU A 252 -3.75 9.66 9.44
C LEU A 252 -4.15 8.19 9.42
N GLN A 253 -3.20 7.26 9.50
CA GLN A 253 -3.49 5.83 9.60
C GLN A 253 -4.28 5.50 10.87
N GLN A 254 -3.87 6.07 12.01
CA GLN A 254 -4.59 5.89 13.27
C GLN A 254 -5.99 6.55 13.21
N ALA A 255 -6.10 7.74 12.59
CA ALA A 255 -7.38 8.39 12.36
C ALA A 255 -8.33 7.51 11.56
N TYR A 256 -7.84 6.89 10.50
CA TYR A 256 -8.65 5.99 9.67
C TYR A 256 -9.20 4.82 10.49
N ARG A 257 -8.38 4.19 11.35
CA ARG A 257 -8.81 3.09 12.24
C ARG A 257 -9.86 3.55 13.24
N LEU A 258 -9.64 4.70 13.90
CA LEU A 258 -10.58 5.24 14.89
C LEU A 258 -11.93 5.64 14.27
N LEU A 259 -11.91 6.18 13.05
CA LEU A 259 -13.14 6.51 12.33
C LEU A 259 -13.92 5.26 11.92
N GLN A 260 -13.24 4.16 11.59
CA GLN A 260 -13.88 2.87 11.31
C GLN A 260 -14.55 2.26 12.55
N THR A 261 -14.05 2.56 13.77
CA THR A 261 -14.67 2.12 15.02
C THR A 261 -15.81 3.04 15.48
N GLY A 262 -16.17 4.05 14.67
CA GLY A 262 -17.30 4.94 14.94
C GLY A 262 -16.99 6.16 15.82
N GLU A 263 -15.70 6.46 16.04
CA GLU A 263 -15.33 7.65 16.80
C GLU A 263 -15.68 8.96 16.06
N ARG A 264 -15.95 10.03 16.82
CA ARG A 264 -16.31 11.32 16.24
C ARG A 264 -15.13 11.99 15.56
N ILE A 265 -15.31 12.52 14.35
CA ILE A 265 -14.27 13.14 13.54
C ILE A 265 -13.51 14.24 14.29
N SER A 266 -14.23 15.12 15.02
CA SER A 266 -13.60 16.18 15.80
C SER A 266 -12.74 15.63 16.94
N GLN A 267 -13.18 14.58 17.61
CA GLN A 267 -12.44 13.93 18.67
C GLN A 267 -11.16 13.30 18.12
N VAL A 268 -11.26 12.50 17.07
CA VAL A 268 -10.11 11.88 16.39
C VAL A 268 -9.10 12.94 15.92
N CYS A 269 -9.57 14.05 15.36
CA CYS A 269 -8.72 15.15 14.91
C CYS A 269 -7.84 15.67 16.06
N TYR A 270 -8.43 16.06 17.19
CA TYR A 270 -7.68 16.64 18.30
C TYR A 270 -6.86 15.60 19.07
N GLN A 271 -7.39 14.40 19.27
CA GLN A 271 -6.70 13.29 19.92
C GLN A 271 -5.37 12.94 19.23
N LEU A 272 -5.32 13.09 17.90
CA LEU A 272 -4.13 12.79 17.11
C LEU A 272 -3.24 14.01 16.85
N GLY A 273 -3.48 15.12 17.54
CA GLY A 273 -2.63 16.32 17.48
C GLY A 273 -2.82 17.16 16.22
N PHE A 274 -3.98 17.11 15.56
CA PHE A 274 -4.33 18.07 14.53
C PHE A 274 -5.04 19.27 15.15
N ASN A 275 -4.48 20.46 14.97
CA ASN A 275 -5.03 21.70 15.54
C ASN A 275 -6.18 22.27 14.72
N ASN A 276 -6.39 21.79 13.48
CA ASN A 276 -7.37 22.33 12.56
C ASN A 276 -8.12 21.22 11.82
N PRO A 277 -9.44 21.05 12.10
CA PRO A 277 -10.28 20.06 11.44
C PRO A 277 -10.36 20.20 9.91
N SER A 278 -10.28 21.41 9.37
CA SER A 278 -10.29 21.63 7.92
C SER A 278 -8.99 21.16 7.28
N HIS A 279 -7.86 21.40 7.93
CA HIS A 279 -6.56 20.88 7.51
C HIS A 279 -6.55 19.35 7.61
N PHE A 280 -7.00 18.78 8.73
CA PHE A 280 -7.15 17.33 8.91
C PHE A 280 -7.97 16.70 7.78
N SER A 281 -9.18 17.22 7.52
CA SER A 281 -10.07 16.68 6.49
C SER A 281 -9.45 16.74 5.09
N ARG A 282 -8.72 17.81 4.78
CA ARG A 282 -8.03 17.99 3.51
C ARG A 282 -6.91 16.95 3.33
N VAL A 283 -6.00 16.83 4.31
CA VAL A 283 -4.87 15.88 4.20
C VAL A 283 -5.36 14.44 4.28
N PHE A 284 -6.40 14.16 5.06
CA PHE A 284 -7.04 12.85 5.11
C PHE A 284 -7.62 12.48 3.74
N LYS A 285 -8.38 13.39 3.10
CA LYS A 285 -8.91 13.15 1.75
C LYS A 285 -7.80 12.99 0.70
N GLN A 286 -6.71 13.76 0.80
CA GLN A 286 -5.56 13.61 -0.10
C GLN A 286 -4.86 12.25 0.06
N THR A 287 -4.84 11.71 1.27
CA THR A 287 -4.18 10.43 1.58
C THR A 287 -5.06 9.23 1.21
N PHE A 288 -6.36 9.29 1.52
CA PHE A 288 -7.27 8.15 1.39
C PHE A 288 -8.30 8.27 0.25
N GLY A 289 -8.26 9.38 -0.51
CA GLY A 289 -9.22 9.62 -1.60
C GLY A 289 -10.64 9.99 -1.14
N ALA A 290 -10.98 9.69 0.13
CA ALA A 290 -12.31 9.95 0.73
C ALA A 290 -12.21 10.89 1.93
N ALA A 291 -13.23 11.71 2.14
CA ALA A 291 -13.30 12.57 3.33
C ALA A 291 -13.58 11.74 4.60
N PRO A 292 -13.13 12.19 5.79
CA PRO A 292 -13.33 11.46 7.05
C PRO A 292 -14.80 11.08 7.32
N ILE A 293 -15.74 11.91 6.88
CA ILE A 293 -17.18 11.68 7.05
C ILE A 293 -17.69 10.45 6.29
N HIS A 294 -17.07 10.10 5.18
CA HIS A 294 -17.46 8.91 4.41
C HIS A 294 -16.97 7.63 5.06
N ILE A 295 -15.85 7.69 5.77
CA ILE A 295 -15.32 6.54 6.53
C ILE A 295 -16.15 6.33 7.81
N ALA A 296 -16.49 7.42 8.53
CA ALA A 296 -17.30 7.36 9.75
C ALA A 296 -18.76 6.94 9.52
N LYS A 297 -19.31 7.12 8.32
CA LYS A 297 -20.68 6.73 7.97
C LYS A 297 -20.82 5.32 7.38
N ALA A 298 -19.71 4.66 7.10
CA ALA A 298 -19.72 3.31 6.53
C ALA A 298 -19.98 2.20 7.59
N ASN A 299 -20.30 2.62 8.84
CA ASN A 299 -20.71 1.73 9.94
C ASN A 299 -22.16 1.99 10.35
#